data_3650092e704e07212f0271899a2b9b3e
#
_entry.id   3650092e704e07212f0271899a2b9b3e
#
_cell.length_a   1.000
_cell.length_b   1.000
_cell.length_c   1.000
_cell.angle_alpha   90.00
_cell.angle_beta   90.00
_cell.angle_gamma   90.00
#
_symmetry.space_group_name_H-M   'P 1'
#
loop_
_entity.id
_entity.type
_entity.pdbx_description
1 polymer ?
#
loop_
_entity_poly.entity_id
_entity_poly.type
_entity_poly.pdbx_seq_one_letter_code
_entity_poly.pdbx_strand_id
1 'polypeptide(L)'
;SLRMFFRKITNRRSSDVWITVFFAMEVIVAGYLEYDALLPALIAAYTASFTSHFLGLEKFAVDIQDTWTVTDLRSMISLIALGLAFGLAGRCFSVLLQKAKKLFGEKISTPLIRIGVMAIPLAALLFVIHGGRYTGLGTNLISASFAGETIYGYDWILKLLFTVFTLAIGFQGGEVTPLFSIGASLGVVLGSILGIPPIIC
;
A
#
# COMPACT_ATOMS: atom_id res chain seq x y z
N SER A 1 2.18 31.51 21.10
CA SER A 1 2.14 32.47 20.04
C SER A 1 1.93 31.81 18.67
N LEU A 2 1.22 32.47 17.78
CA LEU A 2 0.81 31.98 16.45
C LEU A 2 1.97 31.35 15.64
N ARG A 3 3.18 31.89 15.74
CA ARG A 3 4.39 31.34 15.08
C ARG A 3 4.78 29.94 15.54
N MET A 4 4.61 29.60 16.82
CA MET A 4 4.86 28.26 17.32
C MET A 4 3.75 27.29 16.90
N PHE A 5 2.52 27.75 16.86
CA PHE A 5 1.38 27.01 16.37
C PHE A 5 1.55 26.64 14.89
N PHE A 6 1.90 27.61 14.03
CA PHE A 6 2.19 27.36 12.63
C PHE A 6 3.44 26.46 12.41
N ARG A 7 4.49 26.62 13.21
CA ARG A 7 5.71 25.79 13.11
C ARG A 7 5.47 24.32 13.50
N LYS A 8 4.57 24.07 14.48
CA LYS A 8 4.19 22.72 14.90
C LYS A 8 3.25 22.05 13.89
N ILE A 9 2.42 22.82 13.19
CA ILE A 9 1.56 22.34 12.11
C ILE A 9 2.38 22.07 10.84
N THR A 10 3.41 22.88 10.56
CA THR A 10 4.17 22.83 9.30
C THR A 10 5.16 21.67 9.24
N ASN A 11 5.70 21.20 10.37
CA ASN A 11 6.87 20.32 10.35
C ASN A 11 6.61 18.81 10.17
N ARG A 12 5.38 18.31 10.39
CA ARG A 12 5.01 16.90 10.11
C ARG A 12 3.75 16.74 9.24
N ARG A 13 2.89 17.74 9.19
CA ARG A 13 1.60 17.69 8.48
C ARG A 13 1.63 18.22 7.06
N SER A 14 2.57 19.11 6.76
CA SER A 14 2.64 19.67 5.40
C SER A 14 3.16 18.63 4.40
N SER A 15 4.06 17.73 4.81
CA SER A 15 4.56 16.67 3.92
C SER A 15 3.45 15.73 3.47
N ASP A 16 2.58 15.29 4.37
CA ASP A 16 1.48 14.36 4.04
C ASP A 16 0.49 15.00 3.07
N VAL A 17 0.18 16.27 3.28
CA VAL A 17 -0.72 17.05 2.40
C VAL A 17 -0.10 17.19 1.00
N TRP A 18 1.18 17.55 0.92
CA TRP A 18 1.87 17.72 -0.37
C TRP A 18 2.00 16.39 -1.12
N ILE A 19 2.34 15.30 -0.43
CA ILE A 19 2.38 13.96 -1.03
C ILE A 19 1.01 13.59 -1.60
N THR A 20 -0.07 13.84 -0.86
CA THR A 20 -1.45 13.57 -1.33
C THR A 20 -1.81 14.40 -2.55
N VAL A 21 -1.42 15.67 -2.58
CA VAL A 21 -1.67 16.57 -3.73
C VAL A 21 -0.90 16.12 -4.97
N PHE A 22 0.40 15.84 -4.85
CA PHE A 22 1.20 15.33 -5.96
C PHE A 22 0.69 14.00 -6.48
N PHE A 23 0.35 13.07 -5.58
CA PHE A 23 -0.25 11.79 -5.93
C PHE A 23 -1.57 11.97 -6.70
N ALA A 24 -2.45 12.87 -6.24
CA ALA A 24 -3.70 13.15 -6.93
C ALA A 24 -3.50 13.74 -8.32
N MET A 25 -2.46 14.55 -8.51
CA MET A 25 -2.13 15.14 -9.83
C MET A 25 -1.55 14.13 -10.81
N GLU A 26 -0.86 13.10 -10.33
CA GLU A 26 -0.15 12.11 -11.16
C GLU A 26 -0.97 10.87 -11.50
N VAL A 27 -1.93 10.52 -10.62
CA VAL A 27 -2.70 9.26 -10.74
C VAL A 27 -3.66 9.25 -11.93
N ILE A 28 -4.13 10.41 -12.37
CA ILE A 28 -5.17 10.52 -13.42
C ILE A 28 -4.61 10.10 -14.78
N VAL A 29 -3.39 10.56 -15.12
CA VAL A 29 -2.72 10.20 -16.37
C VAL A 29 -1.23 9.98 -16.08
N ALA A 30 -0.76 8.75 -16.21
CA ALA A 30 0.65 8.44 -16.01
C ALA A 30 1.56 9.26 -16.93
N GLY A 31 2.43 10.08 -16.32
CA GLY A 31 3.38 10.94 -17.05
C GLY A 31 2.89 12.34 -17.40
N TYR A 32 1.69 12.71 -16.99
CA TYR A 32 1.16 14.08 -17.14
C TYR A 32 0.69 14.61 -15.78
N LEU A 33 1.10 15.83 -15.45
CA LEU A 33 0.64 16.56 -14.27
C LEU A 33 -0.53 17.46 -14.65
N GLU A 34 -1.71 17.19 -14.09
CA GLU A 34 -2.91 18.00 -14.25
C GLU A 34 -2.85 19.22 -13.30
N TYR A 35 -2.26 20.31 -13.77
CA TYR A 35 -2.09 21.52 -12.95
C TYR A 35 -3.43 22.16 -12.53
N ASP A 36 -4.48 22.00 -13.31
CA ASP A 36 -5.83 22.48 -12.99
C ASP A 36 -6.43 21.81 -11.76
N ALA A 37 -5.98 20.61 -11.46
CA ALA A 37 -6.37 19.85 -10.25
C ALA A 37 -5.61 20.30 -8.99
N LEU A 38 -4.54 21.10 -9.11
CA LEU A 38 -3.67 21.45 -7.97
C LEU A 38 -4.45 22.18 -6.87
N LEU A 39 -5.18 23.22 -7.21
CA LEU A 39 -5.90 24.02 -6.22
C LEU A 39 -7.04 23.26 -5.54
N PRO A 40 -7.93 22.56 -6.28
CA PRO A 40 -8.94 21.71 -5.67
C PRO A 40 -8.36 20.59 -4.79
N ALA A 41 -7.29 19.92 -5.25
CA ALA A 41 -6.63 18.86 -4.49
C ALA A 41 -6.02 19.39 -3.19
N LEU A 42 -5.41 20.57 -3.24
CA LEU A 42 -4.80 21.21 -2.07
C LEU A 42 -5.86 21.59 -1.02
N ILE A 43 -6.97 22.19 -1.46
CA ILE A 43 -8.09 22.54 -0.58
C ILE A 43 -8.69 21.27 0.04
N ALA A 44 -8.93 20.22 -0.76
CA ALA A 44 -9.47 18.97 -0.29
C ALA A 44 -8.54 18.28 0.73
N ALA A 45 -7.24 18.22 0.47
CA ALA A 45 -6.26 17.60 1.35
C ALA A 45 -6.13 18.34 2.69
N TYR A 46 -6.11 19.68 2.68
CA TYR A 46 -6.10 20.47 3.91
C TYR A 46 -7.39 20.31 4.70
N THR A 47 -8.54 20.37 4.04
CA THR A 47 -9.86 20.20 4.68
C THR A 47 -9.99 18.82 5.30
N ALA A 48 -9.61 17.77 4.58
CA ALA A 48 -9.61 16.40 5.09
C ALA A 48 -8.67 16.23 6.29
N SER A 49 -7.46 16.78 6.22
CA SER A 49 -6.49 16.74 7.33
C SER A 49 -6.99 17.48 8.57
N PHE A 50 -7.63 18.65 8.38
CA PHE A 50 -8.22 19.42 9.47
C PHE A 50 -9.40 18.70 10.11
N THR A 51 -10.32 18.17 9.29
CA THR A 51 -11.50 17.43 9.76
C THR A 51 -11.11 16.15 10.50
N SER A 52 -10.16 15.39 9.96
CA SER A 52 -9.63 14.19 10.64
C SER A 52 -9.09 14.51 12.03
N HIS A 53 -8.35 15.61 12.13
CA HIS A 53 -7.83 16.04 13.43
C HIS A 53 -8.93 16.51 14.39
N PHE A 54 -9.91 17.28 13.89
CA PHE A 54 -11.02 17.77 14.69
C PHE A 54 -11.86 16.62 15.26
N LEU A 55 -12.02 15.53 14.47
CA LEU A 55 -12.72 14.32 14.88
C LEU A 55 -11.87 13.37 15.75
N GLY A 56 -10.62 13.74 16.05
CA GLY A 56 -9.73 12.90 16.87
C GLY A 56 -9.32 11.58 16.21
N LEU A 57 -9.39 11.48 14.87
CA LEU A 57 -8.97 10.28 14.15
C LEU A 57 -7.45 10.16 14.20
N GLU A 58 -6.98 9.04 14.74
CA GLU A 58 -5.56 8.71 14.72
C GLU A 58 -5.14 8.28 13.30
N LYS A 59 -4.08 8.91 12.79
CA LYS A 59 -3.47 8.48 11.53
C LYS A 59 -2.62 7.24 11.78
N PHE A 60 -2.69 6.29 10.86
CA PHE A 60 -1.72 5.21 10.81
C PHE A 60 -0.33 5.84 10.54
N ALA A 61 0.51 5.83 11.54
CA ALA A 61 1.87 6.34 11.46
C ALA A 61 2.81 5.41 12.22
N VAL A 62 3.96 5.13 11.62
CA VAL A 62 5.03 4.35 12.24
C VAL A 62 6.19 5.29 12.53
N ASP A 63 6.62 5.35 13.80
CA ASP A 63 7.80 6.12 14.18
C ASP A 63 9.06 5.29 13.90
N ILE A 64 9.82 5.76 12.92
CA ILE A 64 11.11 5.16 12.55
C ILE A 64 12.18 5.80 13.45
N GLN A 65 12.70 5.04 14.40
CA GLN A 65 13.73 5.50 15.35
C GLN A 65 15.16 5.10 14.94
N ASP A 66 15.30 4.18 13.98
CA ASP A 66 16.61 3.72 13.52
C ASP A 66 17.19 4.63 12.43
N THR A 67 18.40 5.11 12.69
CA THR A 67 19.23 5.80 11.70
C THR A 67 20.19 4.79 11.05
N TRP A 68 19.70 4.02 10.10
CA TRP A 68 20.57 3.19 9.28
C TRP A 68 21.19 4.05 8.17
N THR A 69 22.51 4.07 8.10
CA THR A 69 23.24 4.86 7.10
C THR A 69 23.83 3.95 6.04
N VAL A 70 23.61 4.32 4.77
CA VAL A 70 24.23 3.63 3.63
C VAL A 70 25.66 4.09 3.50
N THR A 71 26.59 3.43 4.20
CA THR A 71 28.01 3.77 4.16
C THR A 71 28.84 2.81 3.32
N ASP A 72 28.34 1.58 3.14
CA ASP A 72 29.11 0.50 2.51
C ASP A 72 28.56 0.11 1.14
N LEU A 73 29.46 -0.30 0.24
CA LEU A 73 29.10 -0.82 -1.09
C LEU A 73 28.11 -2.00 -1.01
N ARG A 74 28.24 -2.85 0.01
CA ARG A 74 27.32 -3.96 0.26
C ARG A 74 25.90 -3.47 0.50
N SER A 75 25.73 -2.43 1.31
CA SER A 75 24.42 -1.82 1.59
C SER A 75 23.80 -1.21 0.33
N MET A 76 24.59 -0.57 -0.52
CA MET A 76 24.11 -0.04 -1.81
C MET A 76 23.62 -1.16 -2.74
N ILE A 77 24.39 -2.24 -2.87
CA ILE A 77 24.01 -3.39 -3.69
C ILE A 77 22.72 -4.03 -3.17
N SER A 78 22.60 -4.17 -1.85
CA SER A 78 21.41 -4.72 -1.21
C SER A 78 20.16 -3.86 -1.46
N LEU A 79 20.29 -2.53 -1.40
CA LEU A 79 19.19 -1.61 -1.74
C LEU A 79 18.78 -1.69 -3.21
N ILE A 80 19.74 -1.81 -4.13
CA ILE A 80 19.45 -1.99 -5.55
C ILE A 80 18.70 -3.32 -5.77
N ALA A 81 19.18 -4.40 -5.15
CA ALA A 81 18.53 -5.70 -5.23
C ALA A 81 17.10 -5.66 -4.68
N LEU A 82 16.89 -4.97 -3.55
CA LEU A 82 15.57 -4.75 -2.94
C LEU A 82 14.65 -3.97 -3.89
N GLY A 83 15.14 -2.87 -4.47
CA GLY A 83 14.38 -2.07 -5.43
C GLY A 83 13.98 -2.87 -6.69
N LEU A 84 14.87 -3.71 -7.22
CA LEU A 84 14.58 -4.61 -8.32
C LEU A 84 13.50 -5.65 -7.93
N ALA A 85 13.59 -6.23 -6.75
CA ALA A 85 12.60 -7.18 -6.26
C ALA A 85 11.22 -6.56 -6.12
N PHE A 86 11.13 -5.34 -5.56
CA PHE A 86 9.87 -4.60 -5.46
C PHE A 86 9.31 -4.24 -6.85
N GLY A 87 10.17 -3.80 -7.76
CA GLY A 87 9.78 -3.52 -9.15
C GLY A 87 9.22 -4.75 -9.85
N LEU A 88 9.84 -5.92 -9.65
CA LEU A 88 9.34 -7.19 -10.19
C LEU A 88 8.01 -7.61 -9.55
N ALA A 89 7.86 -7.46 -8.24
CA ALA A 89 6.61 -7.76 -7.54
C ALA A 89 5.47 -6.86 -8.01
N GLY A 90 5.71 -5.56 -8.18
CA GLY A 90 4.74 -4.60 -8.71
C GLY A 90 4.34 -4.90 -10.14
N ARG A 91 5.30 -5.24 -11.02
CA ARG A 91 5.02 -5.69 -12.38
C ARG A 91 4.20 -6.98 -12.40
N CYS A 92 4.57 -7.95 -11.56
CA CYS A 92 3.85 -9.21 -11.43
C CYS A 92 2.38 -8.96 -11.02
N PHE A 93 2.16 -8.10 -10.02
CA PHE A 93 0.83 -7.69 -9.60
C PHE A 93 0.01 -7.09 -10.76
N SER A 94 0.57 -6.11 -11.46
CA SER A 94 -0.10 -5.43 -12.57
C SER A 94 -0.48 -6.40 -13.70
N VAL A 95 0.45 -7.25 -14.13
CA VAL A 95 0.21 -8.24 -15.20
C VAL A 95 -0.82 -9.28 -14.78
N LEU A 96 -0.72 -9.79 -13.53
CA LEU A 96 -1.70 -10.75 -13.01
C LEU A 96 -3.09 -10.13 -12.91
N LEU A 97 -3.19 -8.90 -12.42
CA LEU A 97 -4.47 -8.20 -12.28
C LEU A 97 -5.14 -8.00 -13.65
N GLN A 98 -4.39 -7.52 -14.65
CA GLN A 98 -4.91 -7.33 -16.01
C GLN A 98 -5.39 -8.65 -16.63
N LYS A 99 -4.57 -9.71 -16.53
CA LYS A 99 -4.96 -11.03 -17.04
C LYS A 99 -6.16 -11.60 -16.31
N ALA A 100 -6.21 -11.48 -14.99
CA ALA A 100 -7.33 -11.97 -14.19
C ALA A 100 -8.62 -11.18 -14.49
N LYS A 101 -8.56 -9.83 -14.57
CA LYS A 101 -9.71 -9.00 -14.97
C LYS A 101 -10.26 -9.42 -16.33
N LYS A 102 -9.37 -9.66 -17.31
CA LYS A 102 -9.77 -10.15 -18.65
C LYS A 102 -10.42 -11.52 -18.58
N LEU A 103 -9.79 -12.49 -17.93
CA LEU A 103 -10.26 -13.86 -17.82
C LEU A 103 -11.65 -13.96 -17.16
N PHE A 104 -11.84 -13.26 -16.04
CA PHE A 104 -13.14 -13.26 -15.34
C PHE A 104 -14.20 -12.46 -16.09
N GLY A 105 -13.80 -11.38 -16.79
CA GLY A 105 -14.71 -10.60 -17.63
C GLY A 105 -15.24 -11.40 -18.82
N GLU A 106 -14.41 -12.21 -19.46
CA GLU A 106 -14.80 -13.09 -20.58
C GLU A 106 -15.69 -14.25 -20.13
N LYS A 107 -15.44 -14.84 -18.95
CA LYS A 107 -16.24 -15.96 -18.45
C LYS A 107 -17.60 -15.55 -17.91
N ILE A 108 -17.68 -14.42 -17.20
CA ILE A 108 -18.92 -13.92 -16.59
C ILE A 108 -18.98 -12.42 -16.88
N SER A 109 -19.65 -12.04 -17.95
CA SER A 109 -19.74 -10.66 -18.41
C SER A 109 -20.50 -9.73 -17.46
N THR A 110 -21.48 -10.27 -16.71
CA THR A 110 -22.29 -9.49 -15.78
C THR A 110 -21.58 -9.35 -14.43
N PRO A 111 -21.15 -8.13 -14.04
CA PRO A 111 -20.37 -7.92 -12.81
C PRO A 111 -21.08 -8.39 -11.54
N LEU A 112 -22.38 -8.13 -11.42
CA LEU A 112 -23.17 -8.51 -10.24
C LEU A 112 -23.23 -10.04 -10.03
N ILE A 113 -23.42 -10.81 -11.10
CA ILE A 113 -23.44 -12.27 -11.04
C ILE A 113 -22.04 -12.79 -10.69
N ARG A 114 -21.01 -12.20 -11.31
CA ARG A 114 -19.62 -12.58 -11.06
C ARG A 114 -19.23 -12.37 -9.60
N ILE A 115 -19.56 -11.21 -9.02
CA ILE A 115 -19.32 -10.93 -7.60
C ILE A 115 -20.13 -11.87 -6.73
N GLY A 116 -21.43 -12.04 -6.97
CA GLY A 116 -22.30 -12.88 -6.16
C GLY A 116 -21.84 -14.34 -6.10
N VAL A 117 -21.45 -14.91 -7.24
CA VAL A 117 -20.99 -16.31 -7.32
C VAL A 117 -19.60 -16.50 -6.72
N MET A 118 -18.68 -15.53 -6.96
CA MET A 118 -17.28 -15.68 -6.58
C MET A 118 -16.97 -15.16 -5.17
N ALA A 119 -17.85 -14.35 -4.56
CA ALA A 119 -17.66 -13.81 -3.22
C ALA A 119 -17.63 -14.91 -2.14
N ILE A 120 -18.55 -15.89 -2.25
CA ILE A 120 -18.67 -16.98 -1.25
C ILE A 120 -17.42 -17.86 -1.21
N PRO A 121 -16.94 -18.44 -2.34
CA PRO A 121 -15.72 -19.23 -2.31
C PRO A 121 -14.48 -18.41 -1.93
N LEU A 122 -14.41 -17.13 -2.33
CA LEU A 122 -13.31 -16.25 -1.93
C LEU A 122 -13.32 -16.00 -0.42
N ALA A 123 -14.47 -15.70 0.17
CA ALA A 123 -14.60 -15.49 1.62
C ALA A 123 -14.26 -16.76 2.40
N ALA A 124 -14.75 -17.92 1.95
CA ALA A 124 -14.42 -19.20 2.56
C ALA A 124 -12.92 -19.47 2.51
N LEU A 125 -12.27 -19.24 1.37
CA LEU A 125 -10.83 -19.43 1.20
C LEU A 125 -10.02 -18.48 2.08
N LEU A 126 -10.40 -17.20 2.16
CA LEU A 126 -9.77 -16.21 3.04
C LEU A 126 -9.90 -16.55 4.52
N PHE A 127 -11.04 -17.14 4.91
CA PHE A 127 -11.27 -17.56 6.29
C PHE A 127 -10.46 -18.82 6.65
N VAL A 128 -10.42 -19.81 5.76
CA VAL A 128 -9.68 -21.08 5.98
C VAL A 128 -8.17 -20.81 6.01
N ILE A 129 -7.68 -19.90 5.17
CA ILE A 129 -6.26 -19.56 5.14
C ILE A 129 -5.97 -18.50 6.21
N HIS A 130 -5.38 -18.92 7.31
CA HIS A 130 -4.96 -18.11 8.46
C HIS A 130 -6.06 -17.19 9.06
N GLY A 131 -7.30 -17.65 9.11
CA GLY A 131 -8.38 -16.97 9.84
C GLY A 131 -8.64 -15.54 9.36
N GLY A 132 -8.48 -15.27 8.06
CA GLY A 132 -8.73 -13.93 7.52
C GLY A 132 -7.54 -12.95 7.57
N ARG A 133 -6.31 -13.43 7.84
CA ARG A 133 -5.09 -12.60 7.89
C ARG A 133 -4.88 -11.73 6.64
N TYR A 134 -5.34 -12.18 5.49
CA TYR A 134 -5.16 -11.50 4.19
C TYR A 134 -6.37 -10.68 3.74
N THR A 135 -7.38 -10.54 4.59
CA THR A 135 -8.58 -9.74 4.30
C THR A 135 -8.31 -8.23 4.33
N GLY A 136 -9.22 -7.47 3.76
CA GLY A 136 -9.21 -6.00 3.80
C GLY A 136 -7.97 -5.36 3.21
N LEU A 137 -7.59 -4.21 3.73
CA LEU A 137 -6.46 -3.39 3.23
C LEU A 137 -5.08 -4.00 3.54
N GLY A 138 -4.98 -4.89 4.53
CA GLY A 138 -3.72 -5.50 4.96
C GLY A 138 -2.89 -4.63 5.91
N THR A 139 -3.52 -3.68 6.58
CA THR A 139 -2.87 -2.84 7.61
C THR A 139 -2.31 -3.67 8.76
N ASN A 140 -2.92 -4.81 9.05
CA ASN A 140 -2.42 -5.80 10.00
C ASN A 140 -1.03 -6.33 9.63
N LEU A 141 -0.79 -6.63 8.33
CA LEU A 141 0.52 -7.08 7.86
C LEU A 141 1.55 -5.95 7.89
N ILE A 142 1.12 -4.72 7.58
CA ILE A 142 1.99 -3.54 7.70
C ILE A 142 2.38 -3.33 9.17
N SER A 143 1.41 -3.31 10.08
CA SER A 143 1.68 -3.16 11.52
C SER A 143 2.59 -4.27 12.05
N ALA A 144 2.33 -5.53 11.68
CA ALA A 144 3.15 -6.67 12.07
C ALA A 144 4.60 -6.54 11.56
N SER A 145 4.77 -6.07 10.33
CA SER A 145 6.10 -5.85 9.72
C SER A 145 6.93 -4.83 10.51
N PHE A 146 6.31 -3.75 10.97
CA PHE A 146 7.00 -2.71 11.76
C PHE A 146 7.12 -3.05 13.23
N ALA A 147 6.17 -3.81 13.79
CA ALA A 147 6.22 -4.26 15.18
C ALA A 147 7.20 -5.43 15.42
N GLY A 148 7.81 -5.97 14.36
CA GLY A 148 8.68 -7.15 14.46
C GLY A 148 7.91 -8.43 14.78
N GLU A 149 6.59 -8.47 14.50
CA GLU A 149 5.78 -9.67 14.67
C GLU A 149 6.05 -10.68 13.55
N THR A 150 5.53 -11.89 13.70
CA THR A 150 5.77 -12.98 12.77
C THR A 150 5.19 -12.69 11.38
N ILE A 151 6.06 -12.51 10.40
CA ILE A 151 5.75 -12.45 8.97
C ILE A 151 6.26 -13.73 8.32
N TYR A 152 5.35 -14.46 7.68
CA TYR A 152 5.71 -15.67 6.95
C TYR A 152 6.26 -15.33 5.56
N GLY A 153 7.22 -16.11 5.08
CA GLY A 153 7.85 -15.90 3.77
C GLY A 153 6.88 -15.88 2.57
N TYR A 154 5.69 -16.43 2.75
CA TYR A 154 4.62 -16.47 1.73
C TYR A 154 3.52 -15.42 1.92
N ASP A 155 3.55 -14.61 2.99
CA ASP A 155 2.50 -13.63 3.28
C ASP A 155 2.28 -12.64 2.13
N TRP A 156 3.36 -12.14 1.54
CA TRP A 156 3.31 -11.22 0.42
C TRP A 156 2.69 -11.85 -0.84
N ILE A 157 2.96 -13.14 -1.10
CA ILE A 157 2.39 -13.87 -2.25
C ILE A 157 0.89 -14.07 -2.07
N LEU A 158 0.48 -14.53 -0.89
CA LEU A 158 -0.93 -14.75 -0.60
C LEU A 158 -1.71 -13.43 -0.62
N LYS A 159 -1.16 -12.37 -0.04
CA LYS A 159 -1.77 -11.04 -0.09
C LYS A 159 -1.91 -10.54 -1.52
N LEU A 160 -0.87 -10.70 -2.34
CA LEU A 160 -0.90 -10.34 -3.76
C LEU A 160 -1.99 -11.11 -4.51
N LEU A 161 -2.02 -12.43 -4.36
CA LEU A 161 -3.00 -13.27 -5.04
C LEU A 161 -4.43 -12.95 -4.63
N PHE A 162 -4.71 -12.83 -3.33
CA PHE A 162 -6.04 -12.49 -2.85
C PHE A 162 -6.50 -11.10 -3.28
N THR A 163 -5.59 -10.12 -3.32
CA THR A 163 -5.89 -8.77 -3.81
C THR A 163 -6.23 -8.80 -5.30
N VAL A 164 -5.40 -9.48 -6.12
CA VAL A 164 -5.65 -9.65 -7.54
C VAL A 164 -7.00 -10.33 -7.77
N PHE A 165 -7.29 -11.41 -7.04
CA PHE A 165 -8.54 -12.14 -7.16
C PHE A 165 -9.76 -11.26 -6.82
N THR A 166 -9.72 -10.57 -5.68
CA THR A 166 -10.79 -9.68 -5.22
C THR A 166 -11.09 -8.60 -6.23
N LEU A 167 -10.07 -7.91 -6.74
CA LEU A 167 -10.24 -6.86 -7.74
C LEU A 167 -10.68 -7.39 -9.11
N ALA A 168 -10.20 -8.58 -9.50
CA ALA A 168 -10.52 -9.18 -10.79
C ALA A 168 -11.96 -9.66 -10.88
N ILE A 169 -12.56 -10.15 -9.79
CA ILE A 169 -13.97 -10.54 -9.76
C ILE A 169 -14.92 -9.34 -9.73
N GLY A 170 -14.41 -8.12 -9.53
CA GLY A 170 -15.15 -6.88 -9.68
C GLY A 170 -15.47 -6.13 -8.40
N PHE A 171 -14.90 -6.52 -7.26
CA PHE A 171 -15.00 -5.69 -6.07
C PHE A 171 -14.28 -4.36 -6.31
N GLN A 172 -14.96 -3.27 -5.96
CA GLN A 172 -14.39 -1.93 -5.99
C GLN A 172 -13.54 -1.72 -4.73
N GLY A 173 -12.30 -1.31 -4.92
CA GLY A 173 -11.38 -1.05 -3.80
C GLY A 173 -10.11 -0.36 -4.26
N GLY A 174 -9.41 0.27 -3.30
CA GLY A 174 -8.11 0.87 -3.55
C GLY A 174 -7.02 -0.21 -3.68
N GLU A 175 -6.14 -0.04 -4.65
CA GLU A 175 -5.02 -0.96 -4.90
C GLU A 175 -3.77 -0.57 -4.08
N VAL A 176 -3.69 0.68 -3.62
CA VAL A 176 -2.48 1.28 -3.02
C VAL A 176 -2.14 0.66 -1.67
N THR A 177 -3.10 0.61 -0.74
CA THR A 177 -2.84 0.06 0.60
C THR A 177 -2.50 -1.44 0.58
N PRO A 178 -3.20 -2.30 -0.19
CA PRO A 178 -2.75 -3.67 -0.41
C PRO A 178 -1.35 -3.80 -0.99
N LEU A 179 -0.94 -2.91 -1.90
CA LEU A 179 0.43 -2.89 -2.44
C LEU A 179 1.46 -2.55 -1.37
N PHE A 180 1.17 -1.59 -0.48
CA PHE A 180 2.03 -1.32 0.67
C PHE A 180 2.14 -2.52 1.61
N SER A 181 1.05 -3.24 1.83
CA SER A 181 1.04 -4.46 2.64
C SER A 181 1.90 -5.58 2.01
N ILE A 182 1.81 -5.75 0.68
CA ILE A 182 2.65 -6.68 -0.07
C ILE A 182 4.12 -6.26 0.02
N GLY A 183 4.41 -4.97 -0.16
CA GLY A 183 5.74 -4.41 -0.05
C GLY A 183 6.33 -4.60 1.34
N ALA A 184 5.60 -4.25 2.40
CA ALA A 184 6.08 -4.38 3.77
C ALA A 184 6.41 -5.85 4.13
N SER A 185 5.52 -6.79 3.79
CA SER A 185 5.78 -8.21 4.06
C SER A 185 6.92 -8.79 3.20
N LEU A 186 7.05 -8.40 1.94
CA LEU A 186 8.18 -8.74 1.09
C LEU A 186 9.49 -8.13 1.62
N GLY A 187 9.43 -6.89 2.09
CA GLY A 187 10.56 -6.18 2.68
C GLY A 187 11.13 -6.89 3.91
N VAL A 188 10.28 -7.35 4.83
CA VAL A 188 10.73 -8.14 5.99
C VAL A 188 11.45 -9.41 5.56
N VAL A 189 10.91 -10.12 4.56
CA VAL A 189 11.51 -11.37 4.06
C VAL A 189 12.86 -11.09 3.40
N LEU A 190 12.94 -10.11 2.51
CA LEU A 190 14.19 -9.78 1.81
C LEU A 190 15.19 -9.11 2.74
N GLY A 191 14.74 -8.26 3.66
CA GLY A 191 15.59 -7.62 4.65
C GLY A 191 16.32 -8.62 5.52
N SER A 192 15.64 -9.68 5.96
CA SER A 192 16.25 -10.76 6.73
C SER A 192 17.34 -11.51 5.94
N ILE A 193 17.17 -11.67 4.62
CA ILE A 193 18.14 -12.34 3.74
C ILE A 193 19.33 -11.42 3.42
N LEU A 194 19.06 -10.14 3.18
CA LEU A 194 20.07 -9.15 2.79
C LEU A 194 20.80 -8.53 3.99
N GLY A 195 20.34 -8.77 5.22
CA GLY A 195 20.89 -8.18 6.44
C GLY A 195 20.57 -6.68 6.58
N ILE A 196 19.43 -6.25 6.03
CA ILE A 196 18.90 -4.90 6.15
C ILE A 196 17.83 -4.89 7.24
N PRO A 197 17.82 -3.90 8.16
CA PRO A 197 16.74 -3.78 9.13
C PRO A 197 15.37 -3.72 8.46
N PRO A 198 14.37 -4.49 8.92
CA PRO A 198 13.03 -4.53 8.30
C PRO A 198 12.35 -3.15 8.19
N ILE A 199 12.70 -2.24 9.10
CA ILE A 199 12.15 -0.88 9.15
C ILE A 199 12.55 -0.01 7.94
N ILE A 200 13.59 -0.42 7.19
CA ILE A 200 14.11 0.30 6.01
C ILE A 200 13.63 -0.33 4.71
N CYS A 201 13.21 -1.58 4.76
CA CYS A 201 12.64 -2.32 3.64
C CYS A 201 11.16 -2.05 3.47
#